data_76c0a003d99a3e196b2d488e78a23d52
#
_entry.id   76c0a003d99a3e196b2d488e78a23d52
#
_cell.length_a   1.000
_cell.length_b   1.000
_cell.length_c   1.000
_cell.angle_alpha   90.00
_cell.angle_beta   90.00
_cell.angle_gamma   90.00
#
_symmetry.space_group_name_H-M   'P 1'
#
loop_
_entity.id
_entity.type
_entity.pdbx_description
1 polymer ?
#
loop_
_entity_poly.entity_id
_entity_poly.type
_entity_poly.pdbx_seq_one_letter_code
_entity_poly.pdbx_strand_id
1 'polypeptide(L)'
;MKHTITFIFAAILFSLSALAQPKEIKVTVDGMDIELVRIEPGTVTLPERTAYTLGKDPQTGKWVYSYKDPMTGLYQVVSESLTLPESTQIISEAYYIMKYPVTRAQWGLEKKGKKATMPITMSYSTDDGIDTNYDTHAVPFIKKLKQKTGLDWALPSLGEWLLACGPIPENVEEYAWIDGSVHQVGLKKPNANGAYDMLGGIAEMVERASYEKDGKLVTEHPRYVGGIPIMGAKAYKKDPSKLLELKSRAPVSSMWPPTLRLVLKGIPEDSPGILKMQIVKEGNKYGLETEYGTVLKPEYDVVKLVDMDSDVVAGCGIMAAKNGKWGIFNRKGETLLPMIFADEKTTLDNIQYLGFVSYSYNYKLVAKSLATYKGEFEKTADFEARKANPALQKAYVESKMEGLEERFILDITNNKRTHIVLLDYDADNEVYRFKVSNARTLWTVYELPVPIDAAPAFSEYIKSADHQELLQSAQWGIVDDCAQILQITFTLPDGRSYTYSR
;
A
#
# COMPACT_ATOMS: atom_id res chain seq x y z
N MET A 1 -21.88 44.16 -52.73
CA MET A 1 -20.89 44.28 -51.65
C MET A 1 -21.13 43.11 -50.68
N LYS A 2 -20.26 42.10 -50.75
CA LYS A 2 -20.29 40.93 -49.84
C LYS A 2 -19.29 41.20 -48.69
N HIS A 3 -19.78 41.30 -47.47
CA HIS A 3 -18.91 41.41 -46.30
C HIS A 3 -18.58 39.98 -45.81
N THR A 4 -17.31 39.64 -45.96
CA THR A 4 -16.74 38.42 -45.41
C THR A 4 -16.35 38.72 -43.95
N ILE A 5 -17.00 38.05 -43.00
CA ILE A 5 -16.62 38.11 -41.57
C ILE A 5 -15.62 36.98 -41.33
N THR A 6 -14.38 37.38 -41.07
CA THR A 6 -13.32 36.47 -40.69
C THR A 6 -13.38 36.25 -39.18
N PHE A 7 -13.75 35.04 -38.74
CA PHE A 7 -13.63 34.62 -37.35
C PHE A 7 -12.18 34.24 -37.07
N ILE A 8 -11.51 35.04 -36.24
CA ILE A 8 -10.21 34.66 -35.68
C ILE A 8 -10.49 33.82 -34.43
N PHE A 9 -10.30 32.53 -34.53
CA PHE A 9 -10.21 31.62 -33.35
C PHE A 9 -8.86 31.86 -32.68
N ALA A 10 -8.85 32.63 -31.59
CA ALA A 10 -7.73 32.65 -30.68
C ALA A 10 -7.78 31.34 -29.86
N ALA A 11 -6.96 30.36 -30.25
CA ALA A 11 -6.69 29.20 -29.43
C ALA A 11 -5.86 29.67 -28.22
N ILE A 12 -6.51 29.81 -27.07
CA ILE A 12 -5.83 29.97 -25.79
C ILE A 12 -5.31 28.58 -25.42
N LEU A 13 -4.06 28.32 -25.75
CA LEU A 13 -3.30 27.23 -25.19
C LEU A 13 -3.07 27.52 -23.70
N PHE A 14 -3.97 27.03 -22.87
CA PHE A 14 -3.65 26.80 -21.47
C PHE A 14 -2.61 25.68 -21.42
N SER A 15 -1.34 26.04 -21.38
CA SER A 15 -0.31 25.15 -20.86
C SER A 15 -0.64 24.93 -19.39
N LEU A 16 -1.31 23.82 -19.07
CA LEU A 16 -1.23 23.27 -17.71
C LEU A 16 0.23 22.89 -17.48
N SER A 17 1.00 23.83 -16.97
CA SER A 17 2.24 23.49 -16.27
C SER A 17 1.79 22.64 -15.08
N ALA A 18 2.00 21.34 -15.16
CA ALA A 18 1.96 20.48 -13.99
C ALA A 18 2.86 21.14 -12.94
N LEU A 19 2.27 21.66 -11.88
CA LEU A 19 3.02 22.24 -10.78
C LEU A 19 3.91 21.12 -10.24
N ALA A 20 5.21 21.24 -10.47
CA ALA A 20 6.18 20.29 -9.93
C ALA A 20 5.97 20.20 -8.42
N GLN A 21 5.83 18.99 -7.92
CA GLN A 21 5.65 18.79 -6.48
C GLN A 21 6.82 19.38 -5.69
N PRO A 22 6.57 19.96 -4.51
CA PRO A 22 7.62 20.62 -3.74
C PRO A 22 8.72 19.63 -3.36
N LYS A 23 9.96 20.12 -3.40
CA LYS A 23 11.15 19.35 -3.04
C LYS A 23 11.17 18.92 -1.58
N GLU A 24 10.59 19.73 -0.71
CA GLU A 24 10.44 19.48 0.72
C GLU A 24 9.01 19.78 1.13
N ILE A 25 8.48 18.96 2.03
CA ILE A 25 7.17 19.14 2.62
C ILE A 25 7.24 19.00 4.13
N LYS A 26 6.22 19.51 4.81
CA LYS A 26 6.08 19.44 6.25
C LYS A 26 4.68 18.97 6.63
N VAL A 27 4.60 17.91 7.41
CA VAL A 27 3.36 17.37 7.95
C VAL A 27 3.33 17.60 9.46
N THR A 28 2.31 18.29 9.95
CA THR A 28 2.17 18.56 11.39
C THR A 28 1.24 17.54 12.04
N VAL A 29 1.72 16.83 13.04
CA VAL A 29 0.96 15.83 13.81
C VAL A 29 1.08 16.13 15.30
N ASP A 30 -0.04 16.25 16.00
CA ASP A 30 -0.08 16.57 17.45
C ASP A 30 0.73 17.84 17.81
N GLY A 31 0.78 18.82 16.89
CA GLY A 31 1.56 20.06 17.06
C GLY A 31 3.07 19.91 16.85
N MET A 32 3.52 18.76 16.31
CA MET A 32 4.91 18.51 15.96
C MET A 32 5.06 18.38 14.46
N ASP A 33 6.09 19.00 13.93
CA ASP A 33 6.41 18.98 12.51
C ASP A 33 7.25 17.76 12.14
N ILE A 34 6.86 17.10 11.06
CA ILE A 34 7.63 16.05 10.39
C ILE A 34 8.03 16.62 9.03
N GLU A 35 9.31 16.86 8.86
CA GLU A 35 9.88 17.35 7.60
C GLU A 35 10.25 16.16 6.71
N LEU A 36 9.91 16.27 5.42
CA LEU A 36 10.19 15.23 4.42
C LEU A 36 10.86 15.85 3.19
N VAL A 37 11.71 15.09 2.56
CA VAL A 37 12.36 15.43 1.29
C VAL A 37 11.86 14.50 0.19
N ARG A 38 11.65 15.06 -1.00
CA ARG A 38 11.25 14.30 -2.19
C ARG A 38 12.44 13.58 -2.79
N ILE A 39 12.26 12.31 -3.08
CA ILE A 39 13.21 11.47 -3.80
C ILE A 39 12.65 11.17 -5.18
N GLU A 40 13.42 11.50 -6.19
CA GLU A 40 13.02 11.24 -7.58
C GLU A 40 13.17 9.77 -7.94
N PRO A 41 12.43 9.28 -8.95
CA PRO A 41 12.59 7.94 -9.47
C PRO A 41 14.03 7.69 -9.88
N GLY A 42 14.51 6.48 -9.67
CA GLY A 42 15.89 6.15 -9.97
C GLY A 42 16.18 4.66 -9.91
N THR A 43 17.41 4.34 -10.19
CA THR A 43 17.94 2.98 -10.15
C THR A 43 18.96 2.88 -9.03
N VAL A 44 18.88 1.81 -8.26
CA VAL A 44 19.78 1.54 -7.14
C VAL A 44 20.31 0.11 -7.22
N THR A 45 21.55 -0.07 -6.83
CA THR A 45 22.15 -1.39 -6.66
C THR A 45 21.87 -1.89 -5.24
N LEU A 46 21.15 -3.00 -5.14
CA LEU A 46 21.02 -3.74 -3.89
C LEU A 46 22.27 -4.62 -3.73
N PRO A 47 23.04 -4.48 -2.64
CA PRO A 47 24.21 -5.33 -2.41
C PRO A 47 23.81 -6.79 -2.17
N GLU A 48 24.81 -7.68 -2.19
CA GLU A 48 24.63 -9.06 -1.76
C GLU A 48 23.98 -9.08 -0.36
N ARG A 49 22.97 -9.92 -0.20
CA ARG A 49 22.19 -9.98 1.03
C ARG A 49 21.69 -11.38 1.37
N THR A 50 21.47 -11.62 2.63
CA THR A 50 20.89 -12.86 3.11
C THR A 50 19.38 -12.84 2.98
N ALA A 51 18.79 -13.98 2.60
CA ALA A 51 17.37 -14.25 2.72
C ALA A 51 17.15 -15.60 3.40
N TYR A 52 15.92 -15.89 3.79
CA TYR A 52 15.53 -17.16 4.38
C TYR A 52 14.30 -17.69 3.65
N THR A 53 14.34 -18.98 3.30
CA THR A 53 13.12 -19.71 2.98
C THR A 53 12.45 -20.11 4.29
N LEU A 54 11.18 -19.79 4.48
CA LEU A 54 10.42 -20.15 5.67
C LEU A 54 9.74 -21.51 5.48
N GLY A 55 9.65 -22.29 6.54
CA GLY A 55 8.82 -23.49 6.61
C GLY A 55 7.46 -23.18 7.23
N LYS A 56 6.54 -24.13 7.16
CA LYS A 56 5.24 -24.03 7.84
C LYS A 56 5.29 -24.70 9.21
N ASP A 57 4.77 -24.01 10.20
CA ASP A 57 4.42 -24.62 11.49
C ASP A 57 3.28 -25.65 11.25
N PRO A 58 3.49 -26.92 11.56
CA PRO A 58 2.52 -27.97 11.28
C PRO A 58 1.22 -27.84 12.09
N GLN A 59 1.21 -27.09 13.19
CA GLN A 59 0.03 -26.89 14.03
C GLN A 59 -0.82 -25.71 13.56
N THR A 60 -0.17 -24.61 13.19
CA THR A 60 -0.86 -23.36 12.84
C THR A 60 -0.94 -23.12 11.35
N GLY A 61 -0.16 -23.83 10.53
CA GLY A 61 -0.03 -23.63 9.09
C GLY A 61 0.67 -22.31 8.70
N LYS A 62 1.14 -21.54 9.68
CA LYS A 62 1.81 -20.26 9.45
C LYS A 62 3.25 -20.47 8.97
N TRP A 63 3.74 -19.55 8.17
CA TRP A 63 5.13 -19.48 7.79
C TRP A 63 5.99 -18.98 8.95
N VAL A 64 7.00 -19.77 9.34
CA VAL A 64 7.86 -19.49 10.50
C VAL A 64 9.30 -19.86 10.21
N TYR A 65 10.24 -19.26 10.96
CA TYR A 65 11.65 -19.66 10.98
C TYR A 65 11.85 -20.95 11.76
N SER A 66 11.12 -21.07 12.87
CA SER A 66 11.13 -22.25 13.73
C SER A 66 9.78 -22.36 14.44
N TYR A 67 9.46 -23.52 14.92
CA TYR A 67 8.29 -23.76 15.79
C TYR A 67 8.70 -24.63 16.97
N LYS A 68 7.94 -24.54 18.07
CA LYS A 68 8.12 -25.40 19.23
C LYS A 68 7.32 -26.68 19.02
N ASP A 69 8.03 -27.81 18.92
CA ASP A 69 7.41 -29.13 18.81
C ASP A 69 6.66 -29.46 20.13
N PRO A 70 5.34 -29.68 20.10
CA PRO A 70 4.54 -29.90 21.31
C PRO A 70 4.86 -31.25 22.00
N MET A 71 5.41 -32.23 21.26
CA MET A 71 5.73 -33.55 21.82
C MET A 71 7.07 -33.54 22.54
N THR A 72 8.04 -32.85 21.98
CA THR A 72 9.40 -32.81 22.53
C THR A 72 9.71 -31.58 23.36
N GLY A 73 8.91 -30.49 23.16
CA GLY A 73 9.17 -29.19 23.76
C GLY A 73 10.38 -28.45 23.19
N LEU A 74 11.03 -29.00 22.16
CA LEU A 74 12.21 -28.43 21.52
C LEU A 74 11.82 -27.55 20.30
N TYR A 75 12.65 -26.55 20.02
CA TYR A 75 12.50 -25.76 18.79
C TYR A 75 13.03 -26.52 17.58
N GLN A 76 12.19 -26.63 16.56
CA GLN A 76 12.52 -27.15 15.24
C GLN A 76 12.74 -25.99 14.28
N VAL A 77 13.95 -25.84 13.75
CA VAL A 77 14.28 -24.84 12.72
C VAL A 77 13.81 -25.37 11.37
N VAL A 78 12.93 -24.61 10.71
CA VAL A 78 12.34 -24.98 9.41
C VAL A 78 12.65 -23.93 8.33
N SER A 79 13.57 -23.02 8.62
CA SER A 79 14.08 -22.03 7.68
C SER A 79 15.45 -22.43 7.15
N GLU A 80 15.70 -22.13 5.89
CA GLU A 80 17.00 -22.29 5.24
C GLU A 80 17.54 -20.91 4.84
N SER A 81 18.80 -20.65 5.15
CA SER A 81 19.47 -19.42 4.72
C SER A 81 19.89 -19.53 3.26
N LEU A 82 19.68 -18.45 2.52
CA LEU A 82 20.19 -18.32 1.15
C LEU A 82 20.83 -16.94 0.97
N THR A 83 21.79 -16.87 0.06
CA THR A 83 22.42 -15.62 -0.35
C THR A 83 21.80 -15.14 -1.65
N LEU A 84 21.29 -13.91 -1.64
CA LEU A 84 20.84 -13.22 -2.84
C LEU A 84 22.02 -12.39 -3.36
N PRO A 85 22.40 -12.55 -4.65
CA PRO A 85 23.49 -11.78 -5.22
C PRO A 85 23.13 -10.30 -5.31
N GLU A 86 24.14 -9.49 -5.59
CA GLU A 86 23.95 -8.11 -5.97
C GLU A 86 22.94 -8.02 -7.13
N SER A 87 22.03 -7.06 -7.07
CA SER A 87 20.98 -6.89 -8.06
C SER A 87 20.58 -5.43 -8.22
N THR A 88 20.10 -5.08 -9.39
CA THR A 88 19.60 -3.72 -9.67
C THR A 88 18.10 -3.66 -9.40
N GLN A 89 17.67 -2.64 -8.65
CA GLN A 89 16.27 -2.32 -8.43
C GLN A 89 15.93 -0.96 -9.02
N ILE A 90 14.79 -0.88 -9.70
CA ILE A 90 14.24 0.36 -10.23
C ILE A 90 13.15 0.84 -9.26
N ILE A 91 13.29 2.06 -8.77
CA ILE A 91 12.25 2.78 -8.04
C ILE A 91 11.55 3.67 -9.07
N SER A 92 10.39 3.25 -9.51
CA SER A 92 9.70 3.85 -10.67
C SER A 92 8.89 5.10 -10.33
N GLU A 93 8.60 5.33 -9.06
CA GLU A 93 7.76 6.45 -8.59
C GLU A 93 8.52 7.31 -7.60
N ALA A 94 8.32 8.63 -7.68
CA ALA A 94 8.82 9.54 -6.67
C ALA A 94 8.09 9.31 -5.34
N TYR A 95 8.78 9.51 -4.25
CA TYR A 95 8.24 9.40 -2.90
C TYR A 95 8.86 10.47 -1.99
N TYR A 96 8.26 10.67 -0.83
CA TYR A 96 8.85 11.51 0.19
C TYR A 96 9.42 10.64 1.32
N ILE A 97 10.62 10.96 1.79
CA ILE A 97 11.24 10.33 2.96
C ILE A 97 11.43 11.36 4.07
N MET A 98 11.27 10.96 5.32
CA MET A 98 11.55 11.84 6.46
C MET A 98 12.96 12.38 6.38
N LYS A 99 13.11 13.69 6.57
CA LYS A 99 14.39 14.40 6.55
C LYS A 99 15.35 13.91 7.64
N TYR A 100 14.78 13.52 8.77
CA TYR A 100 15.47 12.98 9.94
C TYR A 100 14.88 11.65 10.37
N PRO A 101 15.62 10.82 11.10
CA PRO A 101 15.02 9.70 11.84
C PRO A 101 13.91 10.19 12.77
N VAL A 102 12.94 9.34 13.08
CA VAL A 102 11.86 9.66 14.02
C VAL A 102 12.45 10.07 15.37
N THR A 103 12.09 11.24 15.84
CA THR A 103 12.60 11.78 17.10
C THR A 103 11.77 11.34 18.30
N ARG A 104 12.35 11.46 19.50
CA ARG A 104 11.63 11.20 20.76
C ARG A 104 10.42 12.10 20.95
N ALA A 105 10.47 13.34 20.41
CA ALA A 105 9.33 14.24 20.40
C ALA A 105 8.19 13.70 19.53
N GLN A 106 8.50 13.31 18.30
CA GLN A 106 7.50 12.76 17.36
C GLN A 106 6.91 11.44 17.84
N TRP A 107 7.69 10.65 18.59
CA TRP A 107 7.22 9.43 19.23
C TRP A 107 6.28 9.70 20.42
N GLY A 108 6.36 10.89 21.02
CA GLY A 108 5.55 11.29 22.18
C GLY A 108 6.21 11.08 23.56
N LEU A 109 7.52 10.79 23.58
CA LEU A 109 8.26 10.59 24.84
C LEU A 109 8.74 11.88 25.48
N GLU A 110 9.19 12.85 24.68
CA GLU A 110 9.78 14.11 25.16
C GLU A 110 9.23 15.27 24.35
N LYS A 111 8.67 16.28 25.00
CA LYS A 111 8.07 17.41 24.27
C LYS A 111 9.03 18.55 23.97
N LYS A 112 10.10 18.72 24.76
CA LYS A 112 11.03 19.88 24.67
C LYS A 112 12.45 19.50 25.12
N GLY A 113 13.41 20.32 24.73
CA GLY A 113 14.81 20.19 25.14
C GLY A 113 15.64 19.26 24.25
N LYS A 114 16.93 19.12 24.61
CA LYS A 114 17.88 18.32 23.82
C LYS A 114 17.46 16.87 23.58
N LYS A 115 16.78 16.26 24.53
CA LYS A 115 16.27 14.88 24.40
C LYS A 115 15.15 14.76 23.37
N ALA A 116 14.36 15.81 23.17
CA ALA A 116 13.26 15.80 22.21
C ALA A 116 13.73 15.59 20.77
N THR A 117 14.90 16.13 20.43
CA THR A 117 15.52 16.01 19.10
C THR A 117 16.48 14.83 18.95
N MET A 118 16.57 13.97 19.96
CA MET A 118 17.25 12.68 19.83
C MET A 118 16.40 11.71 19.00
N PRO A 119 16.98 10.85 18.19
CA PRO A 119 16.23 9.80 17.52
C PRO A 119 15.61 8.86 18.57
N ILE A 120 14.42 8.32 18.24
CA ILE A 120 13.86 7.22 19.03
C ILE A 120 14.76 5.99 18.92
N THR A 121 14.96 5.32 20.04
CA THR A 121 15.63 4.02 20.06
C THR A 121 14.65 2.99 20.57
N MET A 122 14.44 1.95 19.76
CA MET A 122 13.53 0.86 20.10
C MET A 122 14.30 -0.18 20.90
N SER A 123 13.88 -0.46 22.15
CA SER A 123 14.48 -1.54 22.93
C SER A 123 14.16 -2.88 22.28
N TYR A 124 15.17 -3.75 22.17
CA TYR A 124 14.97 -5.11 21.72
C TYR A 124 13.98 -5.83 22.64
N SER A 125 12.89 -6.32 22.06
CA SER A 125 12.08 -7.36 22.64
C SER A 125 12.21 -8.57 21.72
N THR A 126 12.81 -9.64 22.21
CA THR A 126 12.84 -10.93 21.53
C THR A 126 12.01 -11.89 22.36
N ASP A 127 10.81 -12.21 21.91
CA ASP A 127 10.17 -13.44 22.29
C ASP A 127 10.71 -14.55 21.37
N ASP A 128 11.40 -15.51 21.95
CA ASP A 128 11.89 -16.71 21.26
C ASP A 128 12.80 -16.46 20.02
N GLY A 129 13.59 -15.37 20.03
CA GLY A 129 14.51 -15.04 18.94
C GLY A 129 13.87 -14.35 17.74
N ILE A 130 12.59 -14.01 17.81
CA ILE A 130 11.84 -13.22 16.79
C ILE A 130 11.96 -11.74 17.13
N ASP A 131 12.37 -10.93 16.14
CA ASP A 131 12.38 -9.48 16.26
C ASP A 131 10.93 -8.95 16.23
N THR A 132 10.39 -8.60 17.40
CA THR A 132 9.03 -8.09 17.56
C THR A 132 8.94 -6.57 17.39
N ASN A 133 10.05 -5.85 17.18
CA ASN A 133 10.04 -4.38 17.08
C ASN A 133 9.15 -3.86 15.95
N TYR A 134 9.06 -4.60 14.86
CA TYR A 134 8.17 -4.22 13.75
C TYR A 134 6.72 -4.19 14.21
N ASP A 135 6.22 -5.27 14.76
CA ASP A 135 4.81 -5.43 15.13
C ASP A 135 4.45 -4.62 16.38
N THR A 136 5.37 -4.54 17.35
CA THR A 136 5.10 -3.89 18.65
C THR A 136 5.35 -2.40 18.66
N HIS A 137 6.18 -1.88 17.75
CA HIS A 137 6.60 -0.48 17.74
C HIS A 137 6.34 0.22 16.41
N ALA A 138 6.88 -0.29 15.30
CA ALA A 138 6.79 0.38 14.01
C ALA A 138 5.35 0.41 13.48
N VAL A 139 4.67 -0.74 13.45
CA VAL A 139 3.29 -0.84 12.95
C VAL A 139 2.32 0.06 13.73
N PRO A 140 2.26 0.04 15.07
CA PRO A 140 1.38 0.93 15.82
C PRO A 140 1.68 2.42 15.59
N PHE A 141 2.96 2.80 15.47
CA PHE A 141 3.33 4.18 15.21
C PHE A 141 2.92 4.64 13.81
N ILE A 142 3.18 3.84 12.78
CA ILE A 142 2.76 4.08 11.40
C ILE A 142 1.23 4.20 11.33
N LYS A 143 0.51 3.27 11.97
CA LYS A 143 -0.96 3.29 12.05
C LYS A 143 -1.48 4.57 12.67
N LYS A 144 -0.88 5.01 13.78
CA LYS A 144 -1.21 6.29 14.43
C LYS A 144 -1.01 7.46 13.47
N LEU A 145 0.09 7.51 12.72
CA LEU A 145 0.34 8.59 11.75
C LEU A 145 -0.67 8.56 10.62
N LYS A 146 -0.97 7.39 10.05
CA LYS A 146 -2.00 7.22 9.02
C LYS A 146 -3.34 7.74 9.49
N GLN A 147 -3.79 7.34 10.67
CA GLN A 147 -5.06 7.77 11.26
C GLN A 147 -5.15 9.28 11.48
N LYS A 148 -4.04 9.92 11.90
CA LYS A 148 -4.04 11.35 12.21
C LYS A 148 -3.88 12.25 11.00
N THR A 149 -3.21 11.78 9.96
CA THR A 149 -2.85 12.60 8.80
C THR A 149 -3.60 12.24 7.54
N GLY A 150 -4.17 11.05 7.48
CA GLY A 150 -4.73 10.52 6.25
C GLY A 150 -3.70 10.19 5.17
N LEU A 151 -2.41 10.11 5.50
CA LEU A 151 -1.32 9.91 4.55
C LEU A 151 -0.78 8.48 4.60
N ASP A 152 -0.22 8.00 3.48
CA ASP A 152 0.33 6.64 3.34
C ASP A 152 1.75 6.54 3.89
N TRP A 153 1.85 6.58 5.21
CA TRP A 153 3.09 6.34 5.91
C TRP A 153 3.49 4.87 5.86
N ALA A 154 4.75 4.61 5.55
CA ALA A 154 5.30 3.25 5.52
C ALA A 154 6.78 3.25 5.92
N LEU A 155 7.33 2.07 6.21
CA LEU A 155 8.77 1.90 6.19
C LEU A 155 9.28 2.00 4.75
N PRO A 156 10.47 2.57 4.50
CA PRO A 156 11.12 2.47 3.21
C PRO A 156 11.47 0.99 2.93
N SER A 157 11.32 0.56 1.68
CA SER A 157 12.03 -0.64 1.22
C SER A 157 13.54 -0.41 1.26
N LEU A 158 14.33 -1.47 1.20
CA LEU A 158 15.79 -1.34 1.12
C LEU A 158 16.22 -0.46 -0.06
N GLY A 159 15.60 -0.65 -1.23
CA GLY A 159 15.92 0.14 -2.42
C GLY A 159 15.54 1.62 -2.27
N GLU A 160 14.37 1.93 -1.71
CA GLU A 160 13.98 3.32 -1.41
C GLU A 160 14.96 3.97 -0.42
N TRP A 161 15.34 3.24 0.62
CA TRP A 161 16.31 3.77 1.60
C TRP A 161 17.67 4.04 0.97
N LEU A 162 18.20 3.10 0.17
CA LEU A 162 19.50 3.25 -0.52
C LEU A 162 19.46 4.38 -1.56
N LEU A 163 18.37 4.53 -2.32
CA LEU A 163 18.20 5.62 -3.27
C LEU A 163 18.19 6.97 -2.56
N ALA A 164 17.47 7.07 -1.45
CA ALA A 164 17.42 8.29 -0.63
C ALA A 164 18.77 8.59 0.05
N CYS A 165 19.50 7.57 0.46
CA CYS A 165 20.84 7.71 1.03
C CYS A 165 21.85 8.26 0.00
N GLY A 166 21.77 7.78 -1.23
CA GLY A 166 22.72 8.13 -2.28
C GLY A 166 24.13 7.57 -2.03
N PRO A 167 25.12 8.03 -2.79
CA PRO A 167 26.50 7.56 -2.66
C PRO A 167 27.14 8.02 -1.34
N ILE A 168 28.08 7.22 -0.84
CA ILE A 168 28.88 7.58 0.33
C ILE A 168 29.77 8.78 -0.03
N PRO A 169 29.71 9.90 0.72
CA PRO A 169 30.52 11.06 0.46
C PRO A 169 32.02 10.79 0.82
N GLU A 170 32.94 11.47 0.12
CA GLU A 170 34.38 11.33 0.39
C GLU A 170 34.72 11.68 1.85
N ASN A 171 34.18 12.80 2.36
CA ASN A 171 34.35 13.26 3.74
C ASN A 171 33.19 12.76 4.63
N VAL A 172 33.09 11.46 4.82
CA VAL A 172 31.95 10.83 5.51
C VAL A 172 31.72 11.43 6.91
N GLU A 173 32.74 11.86 7.62
CA GLU A 173 32.60 12.45 8.98
C GLU A 173 31.83 13.77 9.01
N GLU A 174 31.69 14.46 7.88
CA GLU A 174 30.84 15.66 7.79
C GLU A 174 29.34 15.33 7.71
N TYR A 175 28.99 14.13 7.26
CA TYR A 175 27.62 13.68 6.98
C TYR A 175 27.11 12.62 7.94
N ALA A 176 28.02 11.90 8.61
CA ALA A 176 27.70 10.74 9.42
C ALA A 176 28.35 10.79 10.81
N TRP A 177 27.66 10.25 11.81
CA TRP A 177 28.21 9.96 13.11
C TRP A 177 28.86 8.57 13.09
N ILE A 178 30.19 8.52 13.19
CA ILE A 178 30.97 7.30 13.13
C ILE A 178 31.68 6.95 14.44
N ASP A 179 31.24 7.57 15.53
CA ASP A 179 31.79 7.37 16.88
C ASP A 179 31.08 6.29 17.69
N GLY A 180 29.98 5.71 17.16
CA GLY A 180 29.18 4.70 17.83
C GLY A 180 28.22 5.23 18.90
N SER A 181 27.99 6.54 18.93
CA SER A 181 27.11 7.21 19.89
C SER A 181 25.84 7.71 19.24
N VAL A 182 24.80 7.89 20.06
CA VAL A 182 23.52 8.47 19.64
C VAL A 182 23.58 9.99 19.79
N HIS A 183 23.31 10.72 18.72
CA HIS A 183 23.34 12.17 18.68
C HIS A 183 21.97 12.76 18.33
N GLN A 184 21.79 14.05 18.59
CA GLN A 184 20.64 14.80 18.11
C GLN A 184 20.62 14.78 16.58
N VAL A 185 19.41 14.70 15.99
CA VAL A 185 19.26 14.70 14.54
C VAL A 185 19.66 16.04 13.91
N GLY A 186 20.14 16.02 12.66
CA GLY A 186 20.38 17.20 11.85
C GLY A 186 21.61 18.02 12.23
N LEU A 187 22.54 17.49 13.03
CA LEU A 187 23.78 18.21 13.41
C LEU A 187 24.92 18.01 12.41
N LYS A 188 24.79 17.08 11.48
CA LYS A 188 25.72 16.88 10.36
C LYS A 188 25.17 17.52 9.08
N LYS A 189 25.89 17.46 7.98
CA LYS A 189 25.39 17.92 6.68
C LYS A 189 24.35 16.96 6.12
N PRO A 190 23.35 17.46 5.37
CA PRO A 190 22.45 16.58 4.62
C PRO A 190 23.18 15.94 3.46
N ASN A 191 22.72 14.77 3.03
CA ASN A 191 23.19 14.18 1.77
C ASN A 191 22.68 14.96 0.54
N ALA A 192 23.03 14.51 -0.66
CA ALA A 192 22.63 15.17 -1.91
C ALA A 192 21.12 15.28 -2.11
N ASN A 193 20.35 14.38 -1.49
CA ASN A 193 18.88 14.35 -1.52
C ASN A 193 18.23 15.22 -0.41
N GLY A 194 19.01 15.83 0.47
CA GLY A 194 18.51 16.67 1.56
C GLY A 194 18.16 15.91 2.84
N ALA A 195 18.40 14.60 2.90
CA ALA A 195 18.19 13.78 4.10
C ALA A 195 19.43 13.80 5.01
N TYR A 196 19.20 13.85 6.32
CA TYR A 196 20.24 13.89 7.36
C TYR A 196 20.38 12.53 8.04
N ASP A 197 21.56 12.28 8.58
CA ASP A 197 21.85 11.15 9.48
C ASP A 197 21.50 9.76 8.90
N MET A 198 21.50 9.61 7.58
CA MET A 198 21.23 8.31 6.95
C MET A 198 22.39 7.34 7.09
N LEU A 199 23.61 7.85 7.15
CA LEU A 199 24.83 7.07 7.37
C LEU A 199 25.30 7.22 8.81
N GLY A 200 25.76 6.14 9.39
CA GLY A 200 26.31 6.14 10.76
C GLY A 200 25.22 6.26 11.85
N GLY A 201 25.66 6.55 13.08
CA GLY A 201 24.74 6.68 14.20
C GLY A 201 23.97 5.38 14.46
N ILE A 202 22.63 5.46 14.39
CA ILE A 202 21.71 4.36 14.71
C ILE A 202 21.18 3.71 13.44
N ALA A 203 21.10 2.38 13.40
CA ALA A 203 20.50 1.65 12.30
C ALA A 203 19.01 1.96 12.14
N GLU A 204 18.57 2.16 10.92
CA GLU A 204 17.18 2.44 10.58
C GLU A 204 16.47 1.17 10.09
N MET A 205 15.20 1.04 10.48
CA MET A 205 14.38 -0.09 10.06
C MET A 205 13.91 0.10 8.63
N VAL A 206 14.02 -0.95 7.82
CA VAL A 206 13.45 -1.03 6.47
C VAL A 206 12.40 -2.12 6.38
N GLU A 207 11.49 -1.99 5.42
CA GLU A 207 10.50 -3.01 5.12
C GLU A 207 11.18 -4.27 4.62
N ARG A 208 10.72 -5.41 5.12
CA ARG A 208 11.25 -6.72 4.73
C ARG A 208 10.52 -7.19 3.49
N ALA A 209 11.24 -7.37 2.39
CA ALA A 209 10.66 -8.00 1.21
C ALA A 209 10.39 -9.49 1.49
N SER A 210 9.16 -9.92 1.20
CA SER A 210 8.76 -11.33 1.29
C SER A 210 7.97 -11.71 0.06
N TYR A 211 8.29 -12.84 -0.56
CA TYR A 211 7.65 -13.33 -1.79
C TYR A 211 7.66 -14.85 -1.85
N GLU A 212 6.72 -15.42 -2.57
CA GLU A 212 6.70 -16.87 -2.81
C GLU A 212 7.62 -17.25 -3.97
N LYS A 213 8.43 -18.27 -3.75
CA LYS A 213 9.30 -18.88 -4.75
C LYS A 213 9.31 -20.38 -4.55
N ASP A 214 9.01 -21.14 -5.62
CA ASP A 214 9.02 -22.61 -5.61
C ASP A 214 8.18 -23.22 -4.46
N GLY A 215 7.03 -22.58 -4.15
CA GLY A 215 6.12 -23.01 -3.09
C GLY A 215 6.60 -22.75 -1.67
N LYS A 216 7.70 -22.00 -1.49
CA LYS A 216 8.24 -21.55 -0.21
C LYS A 216 8.13 -20.03 -0.09
N LEU A 217 7.90 -19.53 1.12
CA LEU A 217 7.97 -18.10 1.38
C LEU A 217 9.43 -17.71 1.60
N VAL A 218 9.95 -16.84 0.74
CA VAL A 218 11.29 -16.24 0.89
C VAL A 218 11.15 -14.90 1.57
N THR A 219 11.94 -14.66 2.60
CA THR A 219 12.00 -13.39 3.33
C THR A 219 13.42 -12.84 3.29
N GLU A 220 13.58 -11.63 2.77
CA GLU A 220 14.87 -10.98 2.64
C GLU A 220 15.32 -10.30 3.95
N HIS A 221 16.62 -10.27 4.15
CA HIS A 221 17.32 -9.49 5.15
C HIS A 221 18.30 -8.51 4.45
N PRO A 222 18.66 -7.41 5.06
CA PRO A 222 18.43 -7.00 6.44
C PRO A 222 17.07 -6.33 6.65
N ARG A 223 16.69 -6.21 7.94
CA ARG A 223 15.63 -5.32 8.39
C ARG A 223 16.18 -3.94 8.84
N TYR A 224 17.49 -3.83 8.99
CA TYR A 224 18.16 -2.63 9.51
C TYR A 224 19.35 -2.24 8.64
N VAL A 225 19.51 -0.96 8.39
CA VAL A 225 20.52 -0.38 7.50
C VAL A 225 21.17 0.87 8.13
N GLY A 226 22.33 1.26 7.65
CA GLY A 226 22.94 2.57 7.88
C GLY A 226 23.64 2.78 9.23
N GLY A 227 23.36 1.97 10.23
CA GLY A 227 23.87 2.18 11.59
C GLY A 227 25.27 1.64 11.85
N ILE A 228 25.95 2.22 12.85
CA ILE A 228 27.23 1.74 13.35
C ILE A 228 27.07 1.09 14.72
N PRO A 229 27.63 -0.12 14.93
CA PRO A 229 27.69 -0.70 16.25
C PRO A 229 28.49 0.15 17.23
N ILE A 230 28.03 0.27 18.46
CA ILE A 230 28.74 0.96 19.54
C ILE A 230 30.15 0.41 19.71
N MET A 231 30.31 -0.92 19.54
CA MET A 231 31.62 -1.58 19.53
C MET A 231 32.06 -1.81 18.08
N GLY A 232 32.95 -1.01 17.56
CA GLY A 232 33.48 -1.17 16.21
C GLY A 232 33.63 0.11 15.38
N ALA A 233 33.31 1.26 15.94
CA ALA A 233 33.41 2.58 15.27
C ALA A 233 34.77 2.80 14.56
N LYS A 234 35.86 2.29 15.11
CA LYS A 234 37.18 2.36 14.49
C LYS A 234 37.31 1.68 13.13
N ALA A 235 36.53 0.61 12.90
CA ALA A 235 36.56 -0.11 11.61
C ALA A 235 35.93 0.73 10.48
N TYR A 236 34.91 1.51 10.78
CA TYR A 236 34.21 2.36 9.82
C TYR A 236 35.04 3.63 9.46
N LYS A 237 35.87 4.11 10.38
CA LYS A 237 36.84 5.16 10.08
C LYS A 237 37.91 4.74 9.04
N LYS A 238 38.25 3.44 9.05
CA LYS A 238 39.25 2.90 8.11
C LYS A 238 38.62 2.54 6.76
N ASP A 239 37.36 2.16 6.74
CA ASP A 239 36.66 1.72 5.55
C ASP A 239 35.20 2.19 5.60
N PRO A 240 34.91 3.42 5.08
CA PRO A 240 33.56 3.96 5.05
C PRO A 240 32.57 3.14 4.22
N SER A 241 33.01 2.32 3.26
CA SER A 241 32.11 1.47 2.47
C SER A 241 31.30 0.52 3.34
N LYS A 242 31.81 0.15 4.50
CA LYS A 242 31.12 -0.67 5.50
C LYS A 242 29.86 -0.03 6.09
N LEU A 243 29.65 1.28 5.90
CA LEU A 243 28.42 1.95 6.33
C LEU A 243 27.17 1.48 5.58
N LEU A 244 27.37 0.97 4.36
CA LEU A 244 26.30 0.36 3.56
C LEU A 244 26.32 -1.17 3.61
N GLU A 245 27.25 -1.78 4.40
CA GLU A 245 27.27 -3.21 4.58
C GLU A 245 25.98 -3.67 5.27
N LEU A 246 25.21 -4.49 4.56
CA LEU A 246 23.96 -5.02 5.06
C LEU A 246 24.23 -6.11 6.09
N LYS A 247 23.81 -5.89 7.31
CA LYS A 247 24.00 -6.85 8.38
C LYS A 247 22.90 -7.90 8.35
N SER A 248 23.28 -9.13 8.12
CA SER A 248 22.39 -10.29 8.03
C SER A 248 21.64 -10.64 9.32
N ARG A 249 22.05 -10.08 10.44
CA ARG A 249 21.38 -10.27 11.72
C ARG A 249 21.03 -8.91 12.32
N ALA A 250 19.75 -8.76 12.71
CA ALA A 250 19.46 -7.82 13.76
C ALA A 250 20.42 -8.12 14.91
N PRO A 251 21.12 -7.12 15.42
CA PRO A 251 21.99 -7.37 16.57
C PRO A 251 21.09 -7.85 17.71
N VAL A 252 21.29 -9.10 18.12
CA VAL A 252 20.52 -9.79 19.17
C VAL A 252 20.83 -9.21 20.56
N SER A 253 21.44 -8.01 20.64
CA SER A 253 21.81 -7.42 21.90
C SER A 253 21.26 -6.02 22.06
N SER A 254 20.91 -5.65 23.29
CA SER A 254 20.52 -4.33 23.75
C SER A 254 21.51 -3.19 23.44
N MET A 255 22.64 -3.51 22.83
CA MET A 255 23.70 -2.56 22.48
C MET A 255 23.48 -1.84 21.13
N TRP A 256 22.42 -2.20 20.36
CA TRP A 256 22.20 -1.64 19.02
C TRP A 256 20.71 -1.38 18.75
N PRO A 257 20.10 -0.52 19.58
CA PRO A 257 18.68 -0.25 19.41
C PRO A 257 18.46 0.44 18.05
N PRO A 258 17.57 -0.11 17.21
CA PRO A 258 17.24 0.52 15.93
C PRO A 258 16.38 1.76 16.11
N THR A 259 16.30 2.57 15.05
CA THR A 259 15.36 3.69 14.92
C THR A 259 14.47 3.51 13.71
N LEU A 260 13.59 4.48 13.48
CA LEU A 260 12.69 4.53 12.34
C LEU A 260 12.94 5.77 11.50
N ARG A 261 12.83 5.60 10.19
CA ARG A 261 12.62 6.68 9.23
C ARG A 261 11.50 6.23 8.31
N LEU A 262 10.49 7.05 8.10
CA LEU A 262 9.32 6.68 7.32
C LEU A 262 9.32 7.35 5.95
N VAL A 263 8.56 6.76 5.05
CA VAL A 263 8.26 7.30 3.73
C VAL A 263 6.77 7.54 3.58
N LEU A 264 6.41 8.45 2.69
CA LEU A 264 5.06 8.56 2.14
C LEU A 264 5.09 7.92 0.75
N LYS A 265 4.36 6.81 0.61
CA LYS A 265 4.23 6.06 -0.64
C LYS A 265 2.99 6.49 -1.42
N GLY A 266 3.00 6.23 -2.72
CA GLY A 266 1.81 6.39 -3.55
C GLY A 266 1.31 7.81 -3.67
N ILE A 267 2.22 8.79 -3.69
CA ILE A 267 1.91 10.17 -4.03
C ILE A 267 1.83 10.26 -5.55
N PRO A 268 0.64 10.25 -6.16
CA PRO A 268 0.55 10.49 -7.59
C PRO A 268 1.05 11.92 -7.88
N GLU A 269 1.81 12.10 -8.95
CA GLU A 269 2.31 13.41 -9.37
C GLU A 269 1.19 14.45 -9.59
N ASP A 270 -0.03 13.96 -9.85
CA ASP A 270 -1.26 14.73 -10.06
C ASP A 270 -2.14 14.85 -8.80
N SER A 271 -1.69 14.37 -7.64
CA SER A 271 -2.42 14.46 -6.36
C SER A 271 -1.77 15.46 -5.42
N PRO A 272 -2.05 16.74 -5.61
CA PRO A 272 -1.47 17.77 -4.77
C PRO A 272 -2.04 17.81 -3.34
N GLY A 273 -3.18 17.17 -3.08
CA GLY A 273 -3.91 17.24 -1.82
C GLY A 273 -3.37 16.43 -0.64
N ILE A 274 -2.09 16.12 -0.64
CA ILE A 274 -1.49 15.24 0.37
C ILE A 274 -1.21 15.94 1.69
N LEU A 275 -1.07 17.24 1.65
CA LEU A 275 -0.45 17.97 2.77
C LEU A 275 -1.44 18.36 3.86
N LYS A 276 -2.70 18.64 3.51
CA LYS A 276 -3.73 18.98 4.50
C LYS A 276 -5.09 18.54 4.00
N MET A 277 -5.61 17.47 4.54
CA MET A 277 -7.02 17.12 4.37
C MET A 277 -7.82 17.73 5.52
N GLN A 278 -8.76 18.60 5.20
CA GLN A 278 -9.61 19.27 6.16
C GLN A 278 -11.07 18.93 5.89
N ILE A 279 -11.74 18.39 6.91
CA ILE A 279 -13.19 18.22 6.85
C ILE A 279 -13.82 19.63 6.95
N VAL A 280 -14.55 20.00 5.92
CA VAL A 280 -15.28 21.29 5.85
C VAL A 280 -16.76 21.07 6.11
N LYS A 281 -17.43 22.11 6.62
CA LYS A 281 -18.86 22.06 6.94
C LYS A 281 -19.57 23.25 6.34
N GLU A 282 -20.63 22.99 5.58
CA GLU A 282 -21.58 23.99 5.11
C GLU A 282 -22.99 23.64 5.61
N GLY A 283 -23.57 24.48 6.45
CA GLY A 283 -24.83 24.18 7.10
C GLY A 283 -24.73 22.91 7.95
N ASN A 284 -25.50 21.89 7.61
CA ASN A 284 -25.50 20.59 8.27
C ASN A 284 -24.77 19.50 7.47
N LYS A 285 -24.09 19.86 6.39
CA LYS A 285 -23.39 18.93 5.51
C LYS A 285 -21.87 19.08 5.64
N TYR A 286 -21.18 17.96 5.45
CA TYR A 286 -19.73 17.86 5.51
C TYR A 286 -19.17 17.51 4.14
N GLY A 287 -17.99 18.03 3.87
CA GLY A 287 -17.16 17.73 2.72
C GLY A 287 -15.70 17.55 3.15
N LEU A 288 -14.82 17.45 2.19
CA LEU A 288 -13.38 17.35 2.42
C LEU A 288 -12.65 18.23 1.41
N GLU A 289 -11.76 19.05 1.91
CA GLU A 289 -10.90 19.91 1.12
C GLU A 289 -9.44 19.66 1.43
N THR A 290 -8.61 20.02 0.46
CA THR A 290 -7.15 20.08 0.59
C THR A 290 -6.71 21.49 0.26
N GLU A 291 -5.46 21.82 0.47
CA GLU A 291 -4.89 23.12 0.07
C GLU A 291 -4.95 23.35 -1.46
N TYR A 292 -5.26 22.32 -2.24
CA TYR A 292 -5.36 22.38 -3.71
C TYR A 292 -6.79 22.28 -4.24
N GLY A 293 -7.78 22.15 -3.38
CA GLY A 293 -9.18 22.17 -3.77
C GLY A 293 -10.05 21.13 -3.05
N THR A 294 -11.29 21.10 -3.50
CA THR A 294 -12.33 20.24 -2.93
C THR A 294 -12.20 18.82 -3.43
N VAL A 295 -12.08 17.88 -2.51
CA VAL A 295 -12.08 16.42 -2.77
C VAL A 295 -13.50 15.87 -2.72
N LEU A 296 -14.24 16.20 -1.66
CA LEU A 296 -15.67 15.91 -1.53
C LEU A 296 -16.43 17.21 -1.27
N LYS A 297 -17.46 17.51 -2.07
CA LYS A 297 -18.33 18.66 -1.83
C LYS A 297 -19.06 18.50 -0.50
N PRO A 298 -19.43 19.62 0.19
CA PRO A 298 -20.18 19.56 1.44
C PRO A 298 -21.64 19.12 1.23
N GLU A 299 -21.84 17.83 0.96
CA GLU A 299 -23.16 17.24 0.73
C GLU A 299 -23.41 15.98 1.55
N TYR A 300 -22.46 15.58 2.39
CA TYR A 300 -22.54 14.37 3.19
C TYR A 300 -22.99 14.67 4.63
N ASP A 301 -23.69 13.74 5.25
CA ASP A 301 -24.12 13.82 6.64
C ASP A 301 -22.95 13.55 7.61
N VAL A 302 -22.01 12.73 7.17
CA VAL A 302 -20.77 12.40 7.88
C VAL A 302 -19.62 12.30 6.90
N VAL A 303 -18.45 12.80 7.28
CA VAL A 303 -17.17 12.55 6.60
C VAL A 303 -16.13 12.22 7.66
N LYS A 304 -15.40 11.14 7.48
CA LYS A 304 -14.33 10.69 8.39
C LYS A 304 -13.15 10.19 7.58
N LEU A 305 -11.94 10.38 8.11
CA LEU A 305 -10.74 9.69 7.61
C LEU A 305 -10.67 8.31 8.27
N VAL A 306 -10.46 7.28 7.47
CA VAL A 306 -10.37 5.89 7.94
C VAL A 306 -9.07 5.26 7.46
N ASP A 307 -8.51 4.43 8.31
CA ASP A 307 -7.37 3.59 7.98
C ASP A 307 -7.86 2.40 7.15
N MET A 308 -7.30 2.24 5.95
CA MET A 308 -7.64 1.16 5.02
C MET A 308 -6.57 0.06 5.04
N ASP A 309 -6.02 -0.22 6.21
CA ASP A 309 -4.99 -1.25 6.38
C ASP A 309 -5.55 -2.63 6.01
N SER A 310 -5.54 -2.92 4.71
CA SER A 310 -5.65 -4.27 4.18
C SER A 310 -4.32 -4.64 3.54
N ASP A 311 -4.01 -5.92 3.47
CA ASP A 311 -2.77 -6.43 2.84
C ASP A 311 -2.52 -5.89 1.42
N VAL A 312 -3.44 -5.15 0.84
CA VAL A 312 -3.45 -4.75 -0.58
C VAL A 312 -3.71 -3.26 -0.80
N VAL A 313 -4.42 -2.56 0.09
CA VAL A 313 -4.60 -1.11 0.04
C VAL A 313 -4.09 -0.53 1.34
N ALA A 314 -2.82 -0.16 1.36
CA ALA A 314 -2.27 0.63 2.43
C ALA A 314 -2.68 2.09 2.25
N GLY A 315 -3.22 2.70 3.28
CA GLY A 315 -3.46 4.13 3.27
C GLY A 315 -4.72 4.60 3.94
N CYS A 316 -5.03 5.86 3.74
CA CYS A 316 -6.19 6.51 4.28
C CYS A 316 -7.31 6.57 3.24
N GLY A 317 -8.48 6.07 3.62
CA GLY A 317 -9.73 6.28 2.91
C GLY A 317 -10.54 7.42 3.51
N ILE A 318 -11.46 7.92 2.73
CA ILE A 318 -12.45 8.91 3.18
C ILE A 318 -13.78 8.18 3.27
N MET A 319 -14.22 7.88 4.49
CA MET A 319 -15.54 7.32 4.71
C MET A 319 -16.57 8.44 4.82
N ALA A 320 -17.65 8.33 4.07
CA ALA A 320 -18.74 9.30 4.11
C ALA A 320 -20.09 8.63 4.20
N ALA A 321 -21.06 9.34 4.77
CA ALA A 321 -22.46 8.94 4.80
C ALA A 321 -23.34 10.01 4.16
N LYS A 322 -24.35 9.58 3.40
CA LYS A 322 -25.36 10.46 2.79
C LYS A 322 -26.70 9.72 2.78
N ASN A 323 -27.74 10.35 3.35
CA ASN A 323 -29.07 9.76 3.44
C ASN A 323 -29.09 8.37 4.12
N GLY A 324 -28.32 8.22 5.21
CA GLY A 324 -28.20 6.98 5.95
C GLY A 324 -27.41 5.87 5.25
N LYS A 325 -26.83 6.11 4.10
CA LYS A 325 -25.97 5.15 3.38
C LYS A 325 -24.51 5.56 3.50
N TRP A 326 -23.65 4.60 3.73
CA TRP A 326 -22.22 4.75 3.94
C TRP A 326 -21.41 4.18 2.79
N GLY A 327 -20.27 4.79 2.51
CA GLY A 327 -19.33 4.36 1.49
C GLY A 327 -17.93 4.88 1.77
N ILE A 328 -16.98 4.52 0.91
CA ILE A 328 -15.58 4.93 1.03
C ILE A 328 -15.07 5.48 -0.30
N PHE A 329 -14.31 6.54 -0.21
CA PHE A 329 -13.64 7.20 -1.32
C PHE A 329 -12.13 7.17 -1.10
N ASN A 330 -11.36 7.20 -2.20
CA ASN A 330 -9.93 7.45 -2.12
C ASN A 330 -9.64 8.95 -1.93
N ARG A 331 -8.38 9.32 -1.83
CA ARG A 331 -7.94 10.70 -1.64
C ARG A 331 -8.27 11.65 -2.80
N LYS A 332 -8.59 11.12 -3.97
CA LYS A 332 -9.05 11.89 -5.14
C LYS A 332 -10.58 12.09 -5.16
N GLY A 333 -11.30 11.52 -4.19
CA GLY A 333 -12.77 11.54 -4.16
C GLY A 333 -13.41 10.49 -5.05
N GLU A 334 -12.62 9.54 -5.60
CA GLU A 334 -13.14 8.43 -6.38
C GLU A 334 -13.68 7.34 -5.44
N THR A 335 -14.80 6.75 -5.80
CA THR A 335 -15.48 5.73 -4.99
C THR A 335 -14.67 4.44 -4.94
N LEU A 336 -14.31 4.02 -3.74
CA LEU A 336 -13.70 2.71 -3.46
C LEU A 336 -14.75 1.68 -3.01
N LEU A 337 -15.63 2.08 -2.08
CA LEU A 337 -16.83 1.32 -1.72
C LEU A 337 -18.05 2.19 -2.00
N PRO A 338 -19.04 1.68 -2.74
CA PRO A 338 -20.25 2.43 -3.06
C PRO A 338 -21.03 2.81 -1.79
N MET A 339 -21.82 3.86 -1.86
CA MET A 339 -22.64 4.36 -0.74
C MET A 339 -23.93 3.56 -0.58
N ILE A 340 -23.78 2.31 -0.14
CA ILE A 340 -24.90 1.37 -0.01
C ILE A 340 -25.00 0.76 1.40
N PHE A 341 -23.93 0.83 2.18
CA PHE A 341 -23.88 0.19 3.50
C PHE A 341 -24.76 0.92 4.51
N ALA A 342 -25.42 0.15 5.40
CA ALA A 342 -26.37 0.70 6.35
C ALA A 342 -25.69 1.49 7.49
N ASP A 343 -24.44 1.18 7.83
CA ASP A 343 -23.73 1.78 8.93
C ASP A 343 -22.20 1.76 8.74
N GLU A 344 -21.51 2.48 9.61
CA GLU A 344 -20.05 2.58 9.65
C GLU A 344 -19.38 1.21 9.82
N LYS A 345 -19.89 0.38 10.73
CA LYS A 345 -19.30 -0.92 11.03
C LYS A 345 -19.32 -1.84 9.82
N THR A 346 -20.47 -1.98 9.17
CA THR A 346 -20.60 -2.78 7.96
C THR A 346 -19.71 -2.28 6.83
N THR A 347 -19.54 -0.96 6.72
CA THR A 347 -18.62 -0.35 5.75
C THR A 347 -17.16 -0.71 6.06
N LEU A 348 -16.74 -0.60 7.32
CA LEU A 348 -15.39 -0.95 7.77
C LEU A 348 -15.10 -2.45 7.61
N ASP A 349 -16.05 -3.31 7.92
CA ASP A 349 -15.91 -4.77 7.75
C ASP A 349 -15.65 -5.16 6.29
N ASN A 350 -16.00 -4.28 5.34
CA ASN A 350 -15.76 -4.50 3.91
C ASN A 350 -14.45 -3.87 3.40
N ILE A 351 -13.77 -3.03 4.18
CA ILE A 351 -12.48 -2.41 3.78
C ILE A 351 -11.41 -3.48 3.50
N GLN A 352 -11.32 -4.51 4.32
CA GLN A 352 -10.32 -5.58 4.17
C GLN A 352 -10.37 -6.29 2.81
N TYR A 353 -11.43 -6.08 2.04
CA TYR A 353 -11.62 -6.70 0.74
C TYR A 353 -11.29 -5.79 -0.45
N LEU A 354 -11.01 -4.50 -0.21
CA LEU A 354 -10.85 -3.48 -1.26
C LEU A 354 -9.66 -3.68 -2.20
N GLY A 355 -8.62 -4.33 -1.76
CA GLY A 355 -7.41 -4.39 -2.54
C GLY A 355 -7.34 -5.49 -3.58
N PHE A 356 -8.14 -6.52 -3.46
CA PHE A 356 -8.04 -7.71 -4.33
C PHE A 356 -8.77 -7.57 -5.66
N VAL A 357 -9.90 -6.89 -5.70
CA VAL A 357 -10.70 -6.72 -6.92
C VAL A 357 -9.98 -5.86 -7.94
N SER A 358 -9.26 -4.84 -7.49
CA SER A 358 -8.69 -3.85 -8.39
C SER A 358 -7.46 -4.34 -9.17
N TYR A 359 -6.69 -5.32 -8.65
CA TYR A 359 -5.44 -5.74 -9.32
C TYR A 359 -5.61 -6.90 -10.29
N SER A 360 -6.34 -7.95 -9.91
CA SER A 360 -6.39 -9.18 -10.72
C SER A 360 -7.39 -9.13 -11.86
N TYR A 361 -8.46 -8.32 -11.73
CA TYR A 361 -9.59 -8.32 -12.67
C TYR A 361 -9.96 -6.91 -13.16
N ASN A 362 -9.04 -5.98 -13.08
CA ASN A 362 -9.21 -4.62 -13.59
C ASN A 362 -8.35 -4.37 -14.82
N TYR A 363 -8.99 -4.12 -15.95
CA TYR A 363 -8.35 -3.90 -17.25
C TYR A 363 -7.34 -2.76 -17.24
N LYS A 364 -7.72 -1.63 -16.66
CA LYS A 364 -6.87 -0.43 -16.62
C LYS A 364 -5.61 -0.66 -15.80
N LEU A 365 -5.73 -1.38 -14.67
CA LEU A 365 -4.58 -1.69 -13.83
C LEU A 365 -3.66 -2.71 -14.48
N VAL A 366 -4.22 -3.74 -15.13
CA VAL A 366 -3.43 -4.70 -15.90
C VAL A 366 -2.71 -4.00 -17.06
N ALA A 367 -3.41 -3.14 -17.80
CA ALA A 367 -2.80 -2.37 -18.89
C ALA A 367 -1.68 -1.46 -18.37
N LYS A 368 -1.89 -0.76 -17.24
CA LYS A 368 -0.87 0.06 -16.58
C LYS A 368 0.34 -0.78 -16.15
N SER A 369 0.11 -1.94 -15.57
CA SER A 369 1.17 -2.87 -15.16
C SER A 369 2.00 -3.34 -16.35
N LEU A 370 1.33 -3.78 -17.43
CA LEU A 370 1.99 -4.19 -18.68
C LEU A 370 2.80 -3.06 -19.32
N ALA A 371 2.32 -1.84 -19.24
CA ALA A 371 3.04 -0.67 -19.72
C ALA A 371 4.26 -0.35 -18.87
N THR A 372 4.18 -0.54 -17.56
CA THR A 372 5.21 -0.09 -16.60
C THR A 372 6.33 -1.11 -16.44
N TYR A 373 6.00 -2.39 -16.41
CA TYR A 373 6.96 -3.44 -16.06
C TYR A 373 7.37 -4.28 -17.25
N LYS A 374 8.62 -4.77 -17.19
CA LYS A 374 9.13 -5.74 -18.15
C LYS A 374 8.39 -7.07 -18.00
N GLY A 375 7.94 -7.65 -19.12
CA GLY A 375 7.33 -8.97 -19.11
C GLY A 375 8.32 -10.07 -18.71
N GLU A 376 7.84 -11.13 -18.09
CA GLU A 376 8.65 -12.27 -17.63
C GLU A 376 9.52 -12.85 -18.75
N PHE A 377 8.96 -12.99 -19.95
CA PHE A 377 9.64 -13.53 -21.14
C PHE A 377 10.04 -12.45 -22.16
N GLU A 378 10.07 -11.20 -21.76
CA GLU A 378 10.45 -10.06 -22.60
C GLU A 378 11.96 -9.81 -22.49
N LYS A 379 12.64 -9.63 -23.65
CA LYS A 379 14.05 -9.23 -23.63
C LYS A 379 14.19 -7.79 -23.13
N THR A 380 15.26 -7.52 -22.40
CA THR A 380 15.51 -6.16 -21.87
C THR A 380 15.60 -5.12 -23.00
N ALA A 381 16.21 -5.48 -24.14
CA ALA A 381 16.29 -4.59 -25.30
C ALA A 381 14.91 -4.24 -25.87
N ASP A 382 13.99 -5.19 -25.93
CA ASP A 382 12.62 -5.00 -26.44
C ASP A 382 11.81 -4.13 -25.47
N PHE A 383 11.98 -4.35 -24.16
CA PHE A 383 11.38 -3.52 -23.11
C PHE A 383 11.83 -2.06 -23.20
N GLU A 384 13.14 -1.80 -23.30
CA GLU A 384 13.67 -0.45 -23.43
C GLU A 384 13.24 0.22 -24.75
N ALA A 385 13.17 -0.56 -25.85
CA ALA A 385 12.69 -0.06 -27.13
C ALA A 385 11.21 0.39 -27.08
N ARG A 386 10.32 -0.44 -26.46
CA ARG A 386 8.91 -0.04 -26.31
C ARG A 386 8.71 1.10 -25.33
N LYS A 387 9.49 1.15 -24.24
CA LYS A 387 9.45 2.25 -23.28
C LYS A 387 9.80 3.59 -23.92
N ALA A 388 10.74 3.58 -24.89
CA ALA A 388 11.13 4.76 -25.65
C ALA A 388 10.17 5.10 -26.81
N ASN A 389 9.24 4.20 -27.18
CA ASN A 389 8.35 4.37 -28.33
C ASN A 389 6.88 4.09 -27.95
N PRO A 390 6.02 5.13 -27.83
CA PRO A 390 4.62 4.98 -27.45
C PRO A 390 3.81 4.03 -28.34
N ALA A 391 4.12 3.93 -29.64
CA ALA A 391 3.41 3.03 -30.55
C ALA A 391 3.74 1.56 -30.26
N LEU A 392 5.01 1.24 -30.01
CA LEU A 392 5.43 -0.11 -29.59
C LEU A 392 4.86 -0.47 -28.23
N GLN A 393 4.84 0.48 -27.31
CA GLN A 393 4.25 0.32 -25.99
C GLN A 393 2.76 -0.04 -26.09
N LYS A 394 2.00 0.72 -26.87
CA LYS A 394 0.57 0.49 -27.09
C LYS A 394 0.33 -0.89 -27.71
N ALA A 395 1.04 -1.22 -28.79
CA ALA A 395 0.90 -2.52 -29.46
C ALA A 395 1.23 -3.71 -28.54
N TYR A 396 2.25 -3.58 -27.69
CA TYR A 396 2.58 -4.59 -26.70
C TYR A 396 1.44 -4.79 -25.69
N VAL A 397 0.93 -3.70 -25.12
CA VAL A 397 -0.18 -3.77 -24.15
C VAL A 397 -1.41 -4.41 -24.80
N GLU A 398 -1.83 -3.94 -25.98
CA GLU A 398 -2.99 -4.48 -26.68
C GLU A 398 -2.85 -5.98 -26.95
N SER A 399 -1.68 -6.45 -27.41
CA SER A 399 -1.42 -7.88 -27.67
C SER A 399 -1.50 -8.74 -26.39
N LYS A 400 -1.18 -8.19 -25.23
CA LYS A 400 -1.25 -8.89 -23.93
C LYS A 400 -2.64 -8.83 -23.28
N MET A 401 -3.44 -7.86 -23.68
CA MET A 401 -4.82 -7.70 -23.21
C MET A 401 -5.81 -8.58 -24.01
N GLU A 402 -5.40 -9.11 -25.16
CA GLU A 402 -6.22 -10.01 -25.96
C GLU A 402 -6.62 -11.26 -25.17
N GLY A 403 -7.92 -11.61 -25.16
CA GLY A 403 -8.50 -12.72 -24.38
C GLY A 403 -8.48 -12.52 -22.87
N LEU A 404 -8.15 -11.33 -22.36
CA LEU A 404 -8.09 -11.06 -20.92
C LEU A 404 -9.46 -11.17 -20.25
N GLU A 405 -10.53 -10.77 -20.94
CA GLU A 405 -11.90 -10.87 -20.45
C GLU A 405 -12.28 -12.32 -20.14
N GLU A 406 -12.09 -13.20 -21.11
CA GLU A 406 -12.37 -14.64 -20.95
C GLU A 406 -11.55 -15.25 -19.81
N ARG A 407 -10.28 -14.88 -19.70
CA ARG A 407 -9.40 -15.33 -18.60
C ARG A 407 -9.92 -14.86 -17.24
N PHE A 408 -10.33 -13.60 -17.13
CA PHE A 408 -10.90 -13.09 -15.89
C PHE A 408 -12.16 -13.86 -15.48
N ILE A 409 -13.07 -14.07 -16.41
CA ILE A 409 -14.30 -14.81 -16.17
C ILE A 409 -14.00 -16.25 -15.76
N LEU A 410 -13.12 -16.94 -16.46
CA LEU A 410 -12.72 -18.32 -16.14
C LEU A 410 -12.03 -18.41 -14.76
N ASP A 411 -11.15 -17.48 -14.44
CA ASP A 411 -10.48 -17.45 -13.15
C ASP A 411 -11.47 -17.22 -12.00
N ILE A 412 -12.50 -16.41 -12.23
CA ILE A 412 -13.57 -16.16 -11.25
C ILE A 412 -14.44 -17.40 -11.08
N THR A 413 -14.97 -17.90 -12.18
CA THR A 413 -16.00 -18.95 -12.18
C THR A 413 -15.46 -20.34 -11.85
N ASN A 414 -14.18 -20.61 -12.13
CA ASN A 414 -13.52 -21.87 -11.79
C ASN A 414 -12.85 -21.89 -10.40
N ASN A 415 -12.78 -20.74 -9.72
CA ASN A 415 -12.18 -20.67 -8.40
C ASN A 415 -13.15 -21.18 -7.33
N LYS A 416 -12.88 -22.36 -6.76
CA LYS A 416 -13.70 -22.99 -5.71
C LYS A 416 -13.88 -22.13 -4.43
N ARG A 417 -13.11 -21.06 -4.27
CA ARG A 417 -13.25 -20.11 -3.16
C ARG A 417 -14.15 -18.93 -3.52
N THR A 418 -14.56 -18.81 -4.79
CA THR A 418 -15.48 -17.76 -5.23
C THR A 418 -16.91 -18.19 -4.91
N HIS A 419 -17.66 -17.34 -4.23
CA HIS A 419 -19.02 -17.61 -3.81
C HIS A 419 -19.86 -16.33 -3.78
N ILE A 420 -21.17 -16.51 -3.81
CA ILE A 420 -22.14 -15.43 -3.69
C ILE A 420 -22.40 -15.20 -2.20
N VAL A 421 -22.32 -13.95 -1.77
CA VAL A 421 -22.57 -13.52 -0.39
C VAL A 421 -23.75 -12.56 -0.38
N LEU A 422 -24.80 -12.88 0.35
CA LEU A 422 -25.84 -11.92 0.67
C LEU A 422 -25.31 -10.92 1.70
N LEU A 423 -25.54 -9.65 1.47
CA LEU A 423 -25.11 -8.58 2.38
C LEU A 423 -26.24 -8.19 3.33
N ASP A 424 -27.31 -7.66 2.79
CA ASP A 424 -28.49 -7.22 3.52
C ASP A 424 -29.75 -7.34 2.66
N TYR A 425 -30.89 -7.27 3.30
CA TYR A 425 -32.20 -7.18 2.67
C TYR A 425 -32.85 -5.85 3.03
N ASP A 426 -33.17 -5.06 2.02
CA ASP A 426 -33.92 -3.83 2.16
C ASP A 426 -35.42 -4.17 2.07
N ALA A 427 -36.08 -4.25 3.22
CA ALA A 427 -37.49 -4.66 3.30
C ALA A 427 -38.47 -3.61 2.75
N ASP A 428 -38.07 -2.32 2.74
CA ASP A 428 -38.90 -1.25 2.22
C ASP A 428 -38.92 -1.24 0.69
N ASN A 429 -37.81 -1.65 0.06
CA ASN A 429 -37.68 -1.71 -1.39
C ASN A 429 -37.75 -3.13 -1.94
N GLU A 430 -37.90 -4.16 -1.08
CA GLU A 430 -37.92 -5.56 -1.41
C GLU A 430 -36.73 -6.03 -2.24
N VAL A 431 -35.49 -5.65 -1.82
CA VAL A 431 -34.26 -5.90 -2.55
C VAL A 431 -33.23 -6.59 -1.67
N TYR A 432 -32.66 -7.70 -2.13
CA TYR A 432 -31.41 -8.24 -1.63
C TYR A 432 -30.22 -7.56 -2.27
N ARG A 433 -29.26 -7.16 -1.44
CA ARG A 433 -27.91 -6.85 -1.91
C ARG A 433 -27.01 -8.06 -1.78
N PHE A 434 -26.33 -8.38 -2.85
CA PHE A 434 -25.36 -9.48 -2.84
C PHE A 434 -24.07 -9.07 -3.55
N LYS A 435 -23.01 -9.80 -3.27
CA LYS A 435 -21.72 -9.68 -3.94
C LYS A 435 -21.18 -11.04 -4.32
N VAL A 436 -20.27 -11.07 -5.29
CA VAL A 436 -19.40 -12.21 -5.53
C VAL A 436 -18.11 -11.99 -4.72
N SER A 437 -17.67 -12.99 -3.98
CA SER A 437 -16.50 -12.90 -3.11
C SER A 437 -15.71 -14.19 -3.17
N ASN A 438 -14.40 -14.11 -3.22
CA ASN A 438 -13.54 -15.20 -2.79
C ASN A 438 -12.87 -14.77 -1.48
N ALA A 439 -12.47 -15.62 -0.59
CA ALA A 439 -12.07 -15.36 0.81
C ALA A 439 -11.34 -14.02 1.11
N ARG A 440 -10.99 -13.24 0.11
CA ARG A 440 -10.23 -11.98 0.21
C ARG A 440 -10.71 -10.86 -0.73
N THR A 441 -11.82 -11.04 -1.48
CA THR A 441 -12.17 -10.12 -2.57
C THR A 441 -13.60 -9.64 -2.46
N LEU A 442 -13.80 -8.33 -2.42
CA LEU A 442 -15.10 -7.72 -2.62
C LEU A 442 -15.25 -7.40 -4.10
N TRP A 443 -16.24 -8.02 -4.73
CA TRP A 443 -16.68 -7.70 -6.08
C TRP A 443 -17.79 -6.65 -6.01
N THR A 444 -18.20 -6.18 -7.17
CA THR A 444 -19.35 -5.28 -7.29
C THR A 444 -20.55 -5.79 -6.47
N VAL A 445 -21.22 -4.87 -5.84
CA VAL A 445 -22.49 -5.15 -5.15
C VAL A 445 -23.63 -5.06 -6.17
N TYR A 446 -24.47 -6.05 -6.15
CA TYR A 446 -25.64 -6.21 -7.04
C TYR A 446 -26.92 -6.09 -6.22
N GLU A 447 -27.94 -5.49 -6.80
CA GLU A 447 -29.27 -5.38 -6.19
C GLU A 447 -30.25 -6.28 -6.93
N LEU A 448 -30.83 -7.23 -6.21
CA LEU A 448 -31.77 -8.21 -6.74
C LEU A 448 -33.16 -8.03 -6.11
N PRO A 449 -34.17 -7.66 -6.88
CA PRO A 449 -35.55 -7.61 -6.38
C PRO A 449 -36.04 -9.02 -5.95
N VAL A 450 -36.41 -9.15 -4.69
CA VAL A 450 -36.99 -10.37 -4.12
C VAL A 450 -38.12 -9.96 -3.16
N PRO A 451 -39.39 -10.36 -3.41
CA PRO A 451 -40.48 -10.00 -2.55
C PRO A 451 -40.27 -10.45 -1.09
N ILE A 452 -40.79 -9.68 -0.14
CA ILE A 452 -40.56 -9.88 1.29
C ILE A 452 -40.98 -11.27 1.77
N ASP A 453 -42.07 -11.82 1.20
CA ASP A 453 -42.57 -13.16 1.51
C ASP A 453 -41.64 -14.28 1.01
N ALA A 454 -40.84 -14.00 -0.01
CA ALA A 454 -39.86 -14.92 -0.56
C ALA A 454 -38.46 -14.77 0.04
N ALA A 455 -38.17 -13.65 0.67
CA ALA A 455 -36.83 -13.29 1.15
C ALA A 455 -36.19 -14.33 2.10
N PRO A 456 -36.93 -14.92 3.07
CA PRO A 456 -36.35 -15.96 3.92
C PRO A 456 -35.98 -17.24 3.14
N ALA A 457 -36.84 -17.69 2.23
CA ALA A 457 -36.58 -18.85 1.40
C ALA A 457 -35.42 -18.64 0.44
N PHE A 458 -35.30 -17.44 -0.13
CA PHE A 458 -34.18 -17.05 -0.98
C PHE A 458 -32.85 -17.06 -0.19
N SER A 459 -32.83 -16.54 1.03
CA SER A 459 -31.64 -16.57 1.88
C SER A 459 -31.17 -17.99 2.18
N GLU A 460 -32.08 -18.90 2.51
CA GLU A 460 -31.74 -20.30 2.75
C GLU A 460 -31.27 -21.01 1.48
N TYR A 461 -31.90 -20.72 0.34
CA TYR A 461 -31.46 -21.23 -0.96
C TYR A 461 -29.99 -20.84 -1.24
N ILE A 462 -29.62 -19.57 -1.10
CA ILE A 462 -28.22 -19.12 -1.38
C ILE A 462 -27.24 -19.83 -0.46
N LYS A 463 -27.55 -20.09 0.82
CA LYS A 463 -26.66 -20.82 1.74
C LYS A 463 -26.39 -22.26 1.31
N SER A 464 -27.30 -22.90 0.57
CA SER A 464 -27.24 -24.30 0.16
C SER A 464 -26.93 -24.49 -1.33
N ALA A 465 -26.97 -23.44 -2.14
CA ALA A 465 -26.77 -23.50 -3.59
C ALA A 465 -25.32 -23.84 -3.97
N ASP A 466 -25.17 -24.49 -5.11
CA ASP A 466 -23.83 -24.57 -5.76
C ASP A 466 -23.47 -23.24 -6.39
N HIS A 467 -22.66 -22.49 -5.68
CA HIS A 467 -22.23 -21.16 -6.15
C HIS A 467 -21.39 -21.20 -7.41
N GLN A 468 -20.67 -22.30 -7.66
CA GLN A 468 -19.89 -22.45 -8.89
C GLN A 468 -20.81 -22.60 -10.10
N GLU A 469 -21.84 -23.43 -9.99
CA GLU A 469 -22.84 -23.61 -11.04
C GLU A 469 -23.57 -22.29 -11.33
N LEU A 470 -23.98 -21.57 -10.29
CA LEU A 470 -24.61 -20.25 -10.44
C LEU A 470 -23.70 -19.24 -11.15
N LEU A 471 -22.43 -19.16 -10.75
CA LEU A 471 -21.48 -18.22 -11.33
C LEU A 471 -21.10 -18.59 -12.78
N GLN A 472 -21.04 -19.88 -13.11
CA GLN A 472 -20.82 -20.36 -14.47
C GLN A 472 -22.02 -20.13 -15.39
N SER A 473 -23.25 -20.15 -14.85
CA SER A 473 -24.47 -19.86 -15.60
C SER A 473 -24.74 -18.38 -15.83
N ALA A 474 -24.04 -17.49 -15.08
CA ALA A 474 -24.21 -16.06 -15.20
C ALA A 474 -23.60 -15.52 -16.51
N GLN A 475 -24.18 -14.44 -17.01
CA GLN A 475 -23.58 -13.64 -18.08
C GLN A 475 -22.63 -12.62 -17.47
N TRP A 476 -21.40 -12.59 -17.94
CA TRP A 476 -20.34 -11.71 -17.49
C TRP A 476 -19.94 -10.73 -18.59
N GLY A 477 -19.36 -9.60 -18.20
CA GLY A 477 -18.75 -8.64 -19.10
C GLY A 477 -17.83 -7.69 -18.35
N ILE A 478 -17.10 -6.86 -19.10
CA ILE A 478 -16.25 -5.83 -18.52
C ILE A 478 -17.02 -4.53 -18.43
N VAL A 479 -17.16 -4.04 -17.21
CA VAL A 479 -17.86 -2.80 -16.89
C VAL A 479 -16.97 -1.99 -15.94
N ASP A 480 -16.77 -0.72 -16.27
CA ASP A 480 -15.88 0.17 -15.51
C ASP A 480 -14.50 -0.48 -15.27
N ASP A 481 -13.93 -1.04 -16.33
CA ASP A 481 -12.66 -1.77 -16.36
C ASP A 481 -12.60 -3.06 -15.50
N CYS A 482 -13.70 -3.52 -14.93
CA CYS A 482 -13.76 -4.71 -14.08
C CYS A 482 -14.72 -5.78 -14.63
N ALA A 483 -14.39 -7.06 -14.41
CA ALA A 483 -15.31 -8.16 -14.69
C ALA A 483 -16.51 -8.09 -13.74
N GLN A 484 -17.71 -8.04 -14.29
CA GLN A 484 -18.97 -7.92 -13.55
C GLN A 484 -20.03 -8.84 -14.13
N ILE A 485 -21.00 -9.24 -13.28
CA ILE A 485 -22.20 -9.95 -13.74
C ILE A 485 -23.10 -8.95 -14.46
N LEU A 486 -23.45 -9.28 -15.69
CA LEU A 486 -24.46 -8.59 -16.47
C LEU A 486 -25.85 -9.16 -16.21
N GLN A 487 -25.97 -10.48 -16.07
CA GLN A 487 -27.19 -11.16 -15.75
C GLN A 487 -26.91 -12.44 -14.95
N ILE A 488 -27.74 -12.72 -13.95
CA ILE A 488 -27.75 -13.99 -13.22
C ILE A 488 -29.18 -14.30 -12.77
N THR A 489 -29.58 -15.57 -12.88
CA THR A 489 -30.91 -16.06 -12.45
C THR A 489 -30.75 -17.06 -11.33
N PHE A 490 -31.51 -16.85 -10.28
CA PHE A 490 -31.60 -17.75 -9.12
C PHE A 490 -32.94 -18.45 -9.16
N THR A 491 -32.95 -19.77 -9.30
CA THR A 491 -34.17 -20.56 -9.29
C THR A 491 -34.28 -21.40 -8.01
N LEU A 492 -35.26 -21.11 -7.20
CA LEU A 492 -35.53 -21.81 -5.95
C LEU A 492 -36.08 -23.21 -6.20
N PRO A 493 -35.98 -24.12 -5.22
CA PRO A 493 -36.55 -25.50 -5.34
C PRO A 493 -38.05 -25.55 -5.58
N ASP A 494 -38.78 -24.49 -5.21
CA ASP A 494 -40.22 -24.36 -5.45
C ASP A 494 -40.59 -23.83 -6.84
N GLY A 495 -39.57 -23.58 -7.70
CA GLY A 495 -39.72 -23.10 -9.07
C GLY A 495 -39.79 -21.60 -9.24
N ARG A 496 -39.79 -20.79 -8.16
CA ARG A 496 -39.71 -19.34 -8.25
C ARG A 496 -38.31 -18.95 -8.72
N SER A 497 -38.25 -17.95 -9.61
CA SER A 497 -36.99 -17.47 -10.15
C SER A 497 -36.84 -15.94 -9.99
N TYR A 498 -35.67 -15.53 -9.63
CA TYR A 498 -35.28 -14.11 -9.46
C TYR A 498 -34.07 -13.80 -10.32
N THR A 499 -34.19 -12.80 -11.16
CA THR A 499 -33.13 -12.46 -12.12
C THR A 499 -32.60 -11.07 -11.83
N TYR A 500 -31.29 -10.99 -11.62
CA TYR A 500 -30.56 -9.72 -11.74
C TYR A 500 -30.23 -9.51 -13.22
N SER A 501 -30.48 -8.31 -13.70
CA SER A 501 -30.00 -7.80 -15.00
C SER A 501 -29.52 -6.37 -14.81
N ARG A 502 -28.36 -6.05 -15.35
CA ARG A 502 -27.79 -4.72 -15.29
C ARG A 502 -28.54 -3.75 -16.19
#